data_260d8da4e29e330ee73ad1397c68e54f
#
_entry.id   260d8da4e29e330ee73ad1397c68e54f
#
_cell.length_a   1.000
_cell.length_b   1.000
_cell.length_c   1.000
_cell.angle_alpha   90.00
_cell.angle_beta   90.00
_cell.angle_gamma   90.00
#
_symmetry.space_group_name_H-M   'P 1'
#
loop_
_entity.id
_entity.type
_entity.pdbx_description
1 polymer ?
#
loop_
_entity_poly.entity_id
_entity_poly.type
_entity_poly.pdbx_seq_one_letter_code
_entity_poly.pdbx_strand_id
1 'polypeptide(L)'
;MRSAFGGRGGFIGIQGSRARGEAAEGSDIDVVLILDRLDFDDLRRCREAAEALPHRELLCGFVSGADELRGWDRGELFGFYHDTRPVLGRLEELIPVPGAGDARRAVHSGACGIYHACSHNYLHERDAGLLAALLKTSRFVLRARCFCETGRYFSSLDELAERLTGADRAVLELSRGGADFEAASRVLYDWARGLIEEYAI
;
A
#
# COMPACT_ATOMS: atom_id res chain seq x y z
N MET A 1 21.74 9.51 1.23
CA MET A 1 21.54 8.05 1.24
C MET A 1 22.64 7.29 0.48
N ARG A 2 22.90 7.54 -0.80
CA ARG A 2 23.96 6.82 -1.54
C ARG A 2 25.36 6.86 -0.86
N SER A 3 25.75 8.01 -0.33
CA SER A 3 27.02 8.17 0.39
C SER A 3 27.10 7.42 1.72
N ALA A 4 25.96 7.20 2.38
CA ALA A 4 25.90 6.50 3.66
C ALA A 4 26.14 4.98 3.55
N PHE A 5 25.80 4.37 2.40
CA PHE A 5 25.87 2.92 2.19
C PHE A 5 26.88 2.49 1.13
N GLY A 6 27.66 3.42 0.56
CA GLY A 6 28.66 3.10 -0.46
C GLY A 6 28.01 2.43 -1.68
N GLY A 7 28.56 1.29 -2.12
CA GLY A 7 28.03 0.51 -3.26
C GLY A 7 26.89 -0.46 -2.92
N ARG A 8 26.41 -0.52 -1.68
CA ARG A 8 25.36 -1.48 -1.23
C ARG A 8 23.92 -1.05 -1.51
N GLY A 9 23.71 0.10 -2.15
CA GLY A 9 22.36 0.57 -2.50
C GLY A 9 21.88 -0.06 -3.80
N GLY A 10 21.02 -1.07 -3.72
CA GLY A 10 20.47 -1.74 -4.90
C GLY A 10 19.32 -0.97 -5.54
N PHE A 11 18.44 -0.33 -4.75
CA PHE A 11 17.26 0.35 -5.27
C PHE A 11 16.83 1.51 -4.37
N ILE A 12 16.40 2.60 -5.00
CA ILE A 12 15.69 3.72 -4.35
C ILE A 12 14.47 4.04 -5.18
N GLY A 13 13.32 4.19 -4.51
CA GLY A 13 12.06 4.60 -5.12
C GLY A 13 11.25 5.52 -4.21
N ILE A 14 10.13 5.98 -4.72
CA ILE A 14 9.10 6.70 -3.97
C ILE A 14 7.76 6.01 -4.16
N GLN A 15 6.93 6.07 -3.11
CA GLN A 15 5.55 5.55 -3.09
C GLN A 15 4.55 6.63 -2.68
N GLY A 16 3.32 6.21 -2.46
CA GLY A 16 2.29 7.04 -1.87
C GLY A 16 1.79 8.16 -2.77
N SER A 17 1.18 9.17 -2.16
CA SER A 17 0.54 10.28 -2.88
C SER A 17 1.52 11.07 -3.72
N ARG A 18 2.78 11.23 -3.29
CA ARG A 18 3.81 11.95 -4.06
C ARG A 18 4.22 11.20 -5.33
N ALA A 19 4.33 9.88 -5.27
CA ALA A 19 4.62 9.07 -6.46
C ALA A 19 3.49 9.15 -7.49
N ARG A 20 2.25 9.28 -7.03
CA ARG A 20 1.05 9.37 -7.88
C ARG A 20 0.71 10.79 -8.34
N GLY A 21 1.39 11.83 -7.82
CA GLY A 21 1.04 13.23 -8.10
C GLY A 21 -0.22 13.73 -7.36
N GLU A 22 -0.64 13.05 -6.31
CA GLU A 22 -1.84 13.33 -5.50
C GLU A 22 -1.49 13.99 -4.15
N ALA A 23 -0.22 14.39 -3.95
CA ALA A 23 0.24 14.92 -2.67
C ALA A 23 -0.36 16.30 -2.38
N ALA A 24 -0.85 16.49 -1.16
CA ALA A 24 -1.19 17.78 -0.59
C ALA A 24 -0.02 18.36 0.24
N GLU A 25 -0.15 19.61 0.67
CA GLU A 25 0.77 20.21 1.64
C GLU A 25 0.77 19.36 2.93
N GLY A 26 1.98 18.99 3.41
CA GLY A 26 2.12 18.13 4.58
C GLY A 26 1.99 16.62 4.31
N SER A 27 1.78 16.18 3.07
CA SER A 27 1.81 14.75 2.74
C SER A 27 3.18 14.14 3.00
N ASP A 28 3.19 12.91 3.55
CA ASP A 28 4.40 12.12 3.77
C ASP A 28 5.23 11.93 2.49
N ILE A 29 6.52 11.73 2.66
CA ILE A 29 7.46 11.36 1.60
C ILE A 29 7.81 9.89 1.81
N ASP A 30 7.10 9.01 1.12
CA ASP A 30 7.26 7.57 1.23
C ASP A 30 8.47 7.11 0.40
N VAL A 31 9.62 6.96 1.04
CA VAL A 31 10.87 6.53 0.40
C VAL A 31 11.00 5.01 0.50
N VAL A 32 11.29 4.36 -0.61
CA VAL A 32 11.68 2.95 -0.67
C VAL A 32 13.20 2.86 -0.81
N LEU A 33 13.84 2.16 0.12
CA LEU A 33 15.27 1.87 0.09
C LEU A 33 15.49 0.36 0.20
N ILE A 34 16.06 -0.25 -0.83
CA ILE A 34 16.47 -1.65 -0.79
C ILE A 34 17.99 -1.72 -0.90
N LEU A 35 18.60 -2.29 0.12
CA LEU A 35 20.03 -2.57 0.17
C LEU A 35 20.31 -4.01 -0.29
N ASP A 36 21.52 -4.29 -0.77
CA ASP A 36 21.93 -5.67 -1.07
C ASP A 36 21.74 -6.56 0.16
N ARG A 37 22.09 -6.04 1.33
CA ARG A 37 21.89 -6.64 2.65
C ARG A 37 21.54 -5.54 3.65
N LEU A 38 20.60 -5.82 4.54
CA LEU A 38 20.18 -4.94 5.63
C LEU A 38 20.46 -5.62 6.98
N ASP A 39 21.36 -5.06 7.76
CA ASP A 39 21.57 -5.44 9.16
C ASP A 39 20.91 -4.41 10.09
N PHE A 40 20.66 -4.79 11.36
CA PHE A 40 20.01 -3.88 12.32
C PHE A 40 20.80 -2.57 12.53
N ASP A 41 22.15 -2.64 12.46
CA ASP A 41 23.00 -1.45 12.56
C ASP A 41 22.84 -0.50 11.35
N ASP A 42 22.43 -1.01 10.21
CA ASP A 42 22.12 -0.17 9.03
C ASP A 42 20.88 0.69 9.25
N LEU A 43 19.91 0.25 10.08
CA LEU A 43 18.76 1.07 10.45
C LEU A 43 19.18 2.35 11.19
N ARG A 44 20.22 2.27 12.02
CA ARG A 44 20.82 3.45 12.67
C ARG A 44 21.39 4.41 11.63
N ARG A 45 22.13 3.88 10.66
CA ARG A 45 22.70 4.69 9.57
C ARG A 45 21.60 5.31 8.68
N CYS A 46 20.51 4.56 8.42
CA CYS A 46 19.34 5.11 7.72
C CYS A 46 18.75 6.30 8.47
N ARG A 47 18.56 6.17 9.79
CA ARG A 47 18.05 7.23 10.65
C ARG A 47 18.96 8.45 10.62
N GLU A 48 20.28 8.28 10.84
CA GLU A 48 21.25 9.36 10.81
C GLU A 48 21.29 10.07 9.45
N ALA A 49 21.21 9.30 8.36
CA ALA A 49 21.15 9.85 7.00
C ALA A 49 19.84 10.62 6.75
N ALA A 50 18.71 10.16 7.31
CA ALA A 50 17.43 10.83 7.22
C ALA A 50 17.40 12.14 8.04
N GLU A 51 18.04 12.17 9.22
CA GLU A 51 18.14 13.36 10.07
C GLU A 51 18.86 14.53 9.40
N ALA A 52 19.74 14.26 8.43
CA ALA A 52 20.46 15.28 7.67
C ALA A 52 19.67 15.83 6.46
N LEU A 53 18.47 15.29 6.19
CA LEU A 53 17.66 15.70 5.02
C LEU A 53 16.69 16.84 5.39
N PRO A 54 16.41 17.76 4.45
CA PRO A 54 15.33 18.72 4.63
C PRO A 54 13.98 17.97 4.67
N HIS A 55 13.02 18.50 5.42
CA HIS A 55 11.68 17.92 5.58
C HIS A 55 11.67 16.50 6.15
N ARG A 56 12.64 16.20 7.03
CA ARG A 56 12.77 14.88 7.65
C ARG A 56 11.51 14.45 8.40
N GLU A 57 10.74 15.41 8.90
CA GLU A 57 9.49 15.21 9.61
C GLU A 57 8.39 14.59 8.73
N LEU A 58 8.52 14.72 7.41
CA LEU A 58 7.62 14.12 6.44
C LEU A 58 8.14 12.78 5.90
N LEU A 59 9.40 12.42 6.22
CA LEU A 59 9.97 11.17 5.71
C LEU A 59 9.32 9.97 6.38
N CYS A 60 8.75 9.12 5.55
CA CYS A 60 8.24 7.80 5.86
C CYS A 60 8.79 6.80 4.86
N GLY A 61 8.49 5.53 4.99
CA GLY A 61 8.76 4.62 3.91
C GLY A 61 9.19 3.23 4.34
N PHE A 62 9.73 2.52 3.38
CA PHE A 62 10.07 1.11 3.47
C PHE A 62 11.57 0.92 3.29
N VAL A 63 12.19 0.18 4.21
CA VAL A 63 13.62 -0.20 4.13
C VAL A 63 13.74 -1.70 4.27
N SER A 64 14.45 -2.35 3.34
CA SER A 64 14.65 -3.80 3.35
C SER A 64 16.00 -4.19 2.75
N GLY A 65 16.44 -5.39 3.03
CA GLY A 65 17.44 -6.09 2.25
C GLY A 65 16.81 -6.77 1.03
N ALA A 66 17.62 -7.07 0.03
CA ALA A 66 17.16 -7.72 -1.20
C ALA A 66 16.64 -9.14 -0.96
N ASP A 67 17.24 -9.89 -0.04
CA ASP A 67 16.83 -11.27 0.28
C ASP A 67 15.50 -11.29 1.04
N GLU A 68 15.33 -10.40 2.02
CA GLU A 68 14.06 -10.25 2.73
C GLU A 68 12.93 -9.86 1.77
N LEU A 69 13.20 -8.91 0.86
CA LEU A 69 12.21 -8.51 -0.15
C LEU A 69 11.81 -9.67 -1.07
N ARG A 70 12.76 -10.52 -1.48
CA ARG A 70 12.46 -11.72 -2.30
C ARG A 70 11.60 -12.75 -1.55
N GLY A 71 11.77 -12.85 -0.23
CA GLY A 71 10.99 -13.71 0.64
C GLY A 71 9.65 -13.13 1.10
N TRP A 72 9.34 -11.89 0.72
CA TRP A 72 8.10 -11.21 1.15
C TRP A 72 6.85 -11.87 0.58
N ASP A 73 5.71 -11.67 1.27
CA ASP A 73 4.44 -12.17 0.77
C ASP A 73 4.12 -11.63 -0.63
N ARG A 74 3.71 -12.50 -1.54
CA ARG A 74 3.48 -12.15 -2.95
C ARG A 74 2.30 -11.20 -3.14
N GLY A 75 1.27 -11.27 -2.30
CA GLY A 75 0.16 -10.33 -2.31
C GLY A 75 0.59 -8.93 -1.85
N GLU A 76 1.42 -8.85 -0.81
CA GLU A 76 2.03 -7.60 -0.36
C GLU A 76 2.93 -6.99 -1.45
N LEU A 77 3.76 -7.82 -2.10
CA LEU A 77 4.64 -7.39 -3.19
C LEU A 77 3.86 -6.86 -4.40
N PHE A 78 2.62 -7.33 -4.62
CA PHE A 78 1.79 -6.82 -5.72
C PHE A 78 1.55 -5.31 -5.58
N GLY A 79 1.04 -4.87 -4.45
CA GLY A 79 0.82 -3.45 -4.17
C GLY A 79 2.13 -2.65 -4.13
N PHE A 80 3.13 -3.21 -3.44
CA PHE A 80 4.46 -2.61 -3.32
C PHE A 80 5.08 -2.32 -4.69
N TYR A 81 5.08 -3.29 -5.61
CA TYR A 81 5.66 -3.16 -6.94
C TYR A 81 4.97 -2.07 -7.76
N HIS A 82 3.65 -2.12 -7.82
CA HIS A 82 2.87 -1.21 -8.69
C HIS A 82 2.79 0.22 -8.16
N ASP A 83 2.85 0.42 -6.83
CA ASP A 83 2.84 1.75 -6.22
C ASP A 83 4.25 2.38 -6.11
N THR A 84 5.30 1.61 -6.39
CA THR A 84 6.69 2.13 -6.32
C THR A 84 7.12 2.74 -7.65
N ARG A 85 7.46 4.02 -7.64
CA ARG A 85 8.11 4.71 -8.75
C ARG A 85 9.63 4.69 -8.57
N PRO A 86 10.40 4.02 -9.45
CA PRO A 86 11.84 3.97 -9.36
C PRO A 86 12.50 5.35 -9.50
N VAL A 87 13.49 5.60 -8.64
CA VAL A 87 14.41 6.75 -8.73
C VAL A 87 15.81 6.28 -9.07
N LEU A 88 16.22 5.12 -8.55
CA LEU A 88 17.49 4.48 -8.81
C LEU A 88 17.32 2.96 -8.81
N GLY A 89 17.91 2.29 -9.79
CA GLY A 89 17.79 0.84 -9.95
C GLY A 89 16.45 0.42 -10.55
N ARG A 90 16.20 -0.90 -10.61
CA ARG A 90 14.98 -1.48 -11.17
C ARG A 90 14.48 -2.58 -10.23
N LEU A 91 13.18 -2.55 -9.90
CA LEU A 91 12.58 -3.56 -9.03
C LEU A 91 12.57 -4.96 -9.67
N GLU A 92 12.47 -5.02 -11.01
CA GLU A 92 12.46 -6.27 -11.78
C GLU A 92 13.79 -7.05 -11.66
N GLU A 93 14.88 -6.38 -11.26
CA GLU A 93 16.17 -7.01 -10.98
C GLU A 93 16.22 -7.64 -9.59
N LEU A 94 15.32 -7.23 -8.68
CA LEU A 94 15.25 -7.68 -7.31
C LEU A 94 14.17 -8.74 -7.08
N ILE A 95 12.99 -8.55 -7.66
CA ILE A 95 11.82 -9.43 -7.49
C ILE A 95 11.17 -9.73 -8.85
N PRO A 96 10.59 -10.91 -9.01
CA PRO A 96 9.75 -11.21 -10.18
C PRO A 96 8.55 -10.27 -10.25
N VAL A 97 8.23 -9.79 -11.46
CA VAL A 97 7.06 -8.93 -11.69
C VAL A 97 5.79 -9.63 -11.18
N PRO A 98 5.03 -9.02 -10.26
CA PRO A 98 3.81 -9.62 -9.75
C PRO A 98 2.72 -9.72 -10.82
N GLY A 99 1.98 -10.82 -10.80
CA GLY A 99 0.94 -11.12 -11.78
C GLY A 99 -0.45 -11.31 -11.17
N ALA A 100 -1.35 -11.87 -11.96
CA ALA A 100 -2.76 -12.05 -11.56
C ALA A 100 -2.95 -12.93 -10.31
N GLY A 101 -2.10 -13.95 -10.12
CA GLY A 101 -2.12 -14.78 -8.90
C GLY A 101 -1.76 -13.98 -7.65
N ASP A 102 -0.79 -13.08 -7.76
CA ASP A 102 -0.36 -12.20 -6.67
C ASP A 102 -1.44 -11.15 -6.37
N ALA A 103 -2.09 -10.61 -7.41
CA ALA A 103 -3.24 -9.70 -7.27
C ALA A 103 -4.41 -10.38 -6.53
N ARG A 104 -4.77 -11.62 -6.89
CA ARG A 104 -5.81 -12.39 -6.18
C ARG A 104 -5.47 -12.57 -4.70
N ARG A 105 -4.21 -12.91 -4.40
CA ARG A 105 -3.73 -13.02 -3.03
C ARG A 105 -3.82 -11.69 -2.27
N ALA A 106 -3.47 -10.58 -2.92
CA ALA A 106 -3.59 -9.23 -2.35
C ALA A 106 -5.05 -8.88 -2.02
N VAL A 107 -6.00 -9.21 -2.90
CA VAL A 107 -7.44 -9.00 -2.65
C VAL A 107 -7.88 -9.81 -1.44
N HIS A 108 -7.60 -11.12 -1.42
CA HIS A 108 -8.05 -12.00 -0.34
C HIS A 108 -7.46 -11.60 1.02
N SER A 109 -6.13 -11.45 1.12
CA SER A 109 -5.49 -11.08 2.38
C SER A 109 -5.90 -9.69 2.87
N GLY A 110 -6.00 -8.73 1.97
CA GLY A 110 -6.46 -7.38 2.28
C GLY A 110 -7.91 -7.35 2.76
N ALA A 111 -8.80 -8.11 2.11
CA ALA A 111 -10.19 -8.24 2.55
C ALA A 111 -10.31 -8.88 3.93
N CYS A 112 -9.54 -9.95 4.22
CA CYS A 112 -9.49 -10.56 5.55
C CYS A 112 -9.05 -9.56 6.64
N GLY A 113 -8.00 -8.78 6.37
CA GLY A 113 -7.52 -7.76 7.31
C GLY A 113 -8.56 -6.66 7.56
N ILE A 114 -9.18 -6.15 6.51
CA ILE A 114 -10.24 -5.12 6.60
C ILE A 114 -11.45 -5.67 7.36
N TYR A 115 -11.92 -6.88 7.04
CA TYR A 115 -13.04 -7.51 7.71
C TYR A 115 -12.81 -7.63 9.21
N HIS A 116 -11.66 -8.18 9.61
CA HIS A 116 -11.30 -8.32 11.02
C HIS A 116 -11.22 -6.97 11.73
N ALA A 117 -10.48 -6.02 11.18
CA ALA A 117 -10.26 -4.72 11.80
C ALA A 117 -11.56 -3.88 11.85
N CYS A 118 -12.42 -3.95 10.82
CA CYS A 118 -13.73 -3.30 10.82
C CYS A 118 -14.63 -3.88 11.92
N SER A 119 -14.67 -5.21 12.06
CA SER A 119 -15.43 -5.89 13.12
C SER A 119 -14.92 -5.47 14.50
N HIS A 120 -13.60 -5.49 14.71
CA HIS A 120 -12.98 -5.11 15.99
C HIS A 120 -13.30 -3.66 16.34
N ASN A 121 -13.12 -2.75 15.37
CA ASN A 121 -13.43 -1.34 15.56
C ASN A 121 -14.89 -1.10 15.92
N TYR A 122 -15.80 -1.78 15.22
CA TYR A 122 -17.22 -1.65 15.47
C TYR A 122 -17.64 -2.12 16.86
N LEU A 123 -17.07 -3.24 17.33
CA LEU A 123 -17.42 -3.86 18.61
C LEU A 123 -16.76 -3.19 19.81
N HIS A 124 -15.53 -2.70 19.66
CA HIS A 124 -14.69 -2.36 20.80
C HIS A 124 -14.23 -0.90 20.83
N GLU A 125 -13.76 -0.36 19.69
CA GLU A 125 -13.11 0.96 19.67
C GLU A 125 -14.09 2.09 19.34
N ARG A 126 -14.96 1.87 18.35
CA ARG A 126 -15.88 2.87 17.77
C ARG A 126 -15.16 4.15 17.32
N ASP A 127 -13.95 3.98 16.82
CA ASP A 127 -13.06 5.05 16.39
C ASP A 127 -13.27 5.39 14.90
N ALA A 128 -13.72 6.62 14.64
CA ALA A 128 -13.92 7.13 13.28
C ALA A 128 -12.59 7.29 12.51
N GLY A 129 -11.49 7.58 13.20
CA GLY A 129 -10.15 7.69 12.59
C GLY A 129 -9.66 6.33 12.09
N LEU A 130 -9.85 5.28 12.90
CA LEU A 130 -9.55 3.91 12.48
C LEU A 130 -10.40 3.48 11.28
N LEU A 131 -11.71 3.79 11.28
CA LEU A 131 -12.57 3.51 10.13
C LEU A 131 -12.09 4.24 8.86
N ALA A 132 -11.71 5.51 8.98
CA ALA A 132 -11.16 6.28 7.86
C ALA A 132 -9.85 5.67 7.32
N ALA A 133 -8.98 5.16 8.21
CA ALA A 133 -7.76 4.45 7.83
C ALA A 133 -8.08 3.15 7.08
N LEU A 134 -9.06 2.36 7.53
CA LEU A 134 -9.51 1.14 6.86
C LEU A 134 -10.09 1.44 5.47
N LEU A 135 -10.91 2.49 5.35
CA LEU A 135 -11.43 2.97 4.06
C LEU A 135 -10.29 3.43 3.13
N LYS A 136 -9.25 4.07 3.65
CA LYS A 136 -8.05 4.40 2.86
C LYS A 136 -7.30 3.12 2.41
N THR A 137 -7.18 2.14 3.29
CA THR A 137 -6.55 0.85 2.98
C THR A 137 -7.32 0.08 1.91
N SER A 138 -8.66 0.15 1.89
CA SER A 138 -9.48 -0.52 0.86
C SER A 138 -9.13 -0.12 -0.58
N ARG A 139 -8.54 1.06 -0.79
CA ARG A 139 -8.08 1.51 -2.12
C ARG A 139 -7.05 0.58 -2.74
N PHE A 140 -6.17 -0.04 -1.92
CA PHE A 140 -5.18 -1.01 -2.42
C PHE A 140 -5.87 -2.30 -2.86
N VAL A 141 -6.86 -2.77 -2.09
CA VAL A 141 -7.66 -3.94 -2.44
C VAL A 141 -8.46 -3.70 -3.73
N LEU A 142 -9.08 -2.52 -3.87
CA LEU A 142 -9.80 -2.13 -5.08
C LEU A 142 -8.90 -2.11 -6.33
N ARG A 143 -7.67 -1.60 -6.21
CA ARG A 143 -6.69 -1.62 -7.31
C ARG A 143 -6.32 -3.05 -7.70
N ALA A 144 -6.04 -3.91 -6.71
CA ALA A 144 -5.72 -5.31 -6.96
C ALA A 144 -6.90 -6.06 -7.60
N ARG A 145 -8.13 -5.84 -7.14
CA ARG A 145 -9.34 -6.39 -7.73
C ARG A 145 -9.53 -5.93 -9.18
N CYS A 146 -9.41 -4.65 -9.44
CA CYS A 146 -9.51 -4.11 -10.80
C CYS A 146 -8.43 -4.70 -11.72
N PHE A 147 -7.22 -4.95 -11.19
CA PHE A 147 -6.17 -5.66 -11.94
C PHE A 147 -6.56 -7.11 -12.24
N CYS A 148 -7.18 -7.83 -11.30
CA CYS A 148 -7.68 -9.19 -11.56
C CYS A 148 -8.68 -9.24 -12.71
N GLU A 149 -9.52 -8.21 -12.86
CA GLU A 149 -10.56 -8.13 -13.88
C GLU A 149 -10.03 -7.64 -15.23
N THR A 150 -9.07 -6.71 -15.24
CA THR A 150 -8.65 -5.98 -16.45
C THR A 150 -7.22 -6.27 -16.90
N GLY A 151 -6.39 -6.86 -16.04
CA GLY A 151 -4.94 -7.01 -16.24
C GLY A 151 -4.17 -5.68 -16.16
N ARG A 152 -4.83 -4.57 -15.76
CA ARG A 152 -4.22 -3.25 -15.70
C ARG A 152 -4.30 -2.66 -14.29
N TYR A 153 -3.18 -2.11 -13.81
CA TYR A 153 -3.12 -1.39 -12.55
C TYR A 153 -3.42 0.10 -12.75
N PHE A 154 -4.35 0.62 -11.97
CA PHE A 154 -4.73 2.04 -11.98
C PHE A 154 -4.21 2.72 -10.70
N SER A 155 -3.18 3.54 -10.84
CA SER A 155 -2.60 4.28 -9.70
C SER A 155 -3.46 5.49 -9.32
N SER A 156 -4.03 6.20 -10.29
CA SER A 156 -4.95 7.33 -10.06
C SER A 156 -6.30 6.85 -9.53
N LEU A 157 -6.81 7.54 -8.49
CA LEU A 157 -8.14 7.25 -7.93
C LEU A 157 -9.27 7.63 -8.88
N ASP A 158 -9.08 8.62 -9.74
CA ASP A 158 -10.10 9.02 -10.69
C ASP A 158 -10.21 8.03 -11.84
N GLU A 159 -9.09 7.57 -12.41
CA GLU A 159 -9.09 6.48 -13.41
C GLU A 159 -9.68 5.18 -12.83
N LEU A 160 -9.35 4.84 -11.59
CA LEU A 160 -9.92 3.69 -10.90
C LEU A 160 -11.43 3.85 -10.74
N ALA A 161 -11.89 5.03 -10.33
CA ALA A 161 -13.31 5.35 -10.15
C ALA A 161 -14.14 5.15 -11.44
N GLU A 162 -13.59 5.44 -12.61
CA GLU A 162 -14.27 5.23 -13.89
C GLU A 162 -14.52 3.75 -14.20
N ARG A 163 -13.78 2.84 -13.57
CA ARG A 163 -13.88 1.39 -13.79
C ARG A 163 -14.74 0.68 -12.77
N LEU A 164 -14.86 1.23 -11.57
CA LEU A 164 -15.58 0.59 -10.48
C LEU A 164 -17.08 0.84 -10.57
N THR A 165 -17.86 -0.19 -10.22
CA THR A 165 -19.33 -0.16 -10.15
C THR A 165 -19.81 -0.80 -8.83
N GLY A 166 -21.10 -0.66 -8.52
CA GLY A 166 -21.71 -1.33 -7.38
C GLY A 166 -21.02 -1.09 -6.05
N ALA A 167 -20.76 -2.15 -5.30
CA ALA A 167 -20.17 -2.08 -3.97
C ALA A 167 -18.72 -1.52 -3.99
N ASP A 168 -17.92 -1.86 -5.00
CA ASP A 168 -16.57 -1.34 -5.16
C ASP A 168 -16.56 0.19 -5.30
N ARG A 169 -17.46 0.71 -6.12
CA ARG A 169 -17.64 2.16 -6.28
C ARG A 169 -18.07 2.81 -4.97
N ALA A 170 -19.01 2.20 -4.27
CA ALA A 170 -19.49 2.74 -2.98
C ALA A 170 -18.36 2.83 -1.95
N VAL A 171 -17.53 1.78 -1.82
CA VAL A 171 -16.37 1.79 -0.91
C VAL A 171 -15.33 2.85 -1.32
N LEU A 172 -15.06 3.01 -2.61
CA LEU A 172 -14.16 4.06 -3.08
C LEU A 172 -14.67 5.46 -2.71
N GLU A 173 -15.96 5.75 -2.91
CA GLU A 173 -16.55 7.04 -2.56
C GLU A 173 -16.51 7.29 -1.04
N LEU A 174 -16.83 6.27 -0.22
CA LEU A 174 -16.68 6.35 1.25
C LEU A 174 -15.22 6.67 1.66
N SER A 175 -14.26 6.15 0.93
CA SER A 175 -12.84 6.40 1.20
C SER A 175 -12.41 7.86 0.94
N ARG A 176 -13.24 8.64 0.27
CA ARG A 176 -13.03 10.09 0.04
C ARG A 176 -13.52 10.95 1.20
N GLY A 177 -14.28 10.36 2.14
CA GLY A 177 -14.75 10.99 3.37
C GLY A 177 -16.25 11.32 3.38
N GLY A 178 -16.73 11.78 4.54
CA GLY A 178 -18.08 12.35 4.68
C GLY A 178 -19.18 11.37 5.07
N ALA A 179 -18.86 10.12 5.43
CA ALA A 179 -19.89 9.14 5.78
C ALA A 179 -20.10 9.01 7.29
N ASP A 180 -21.34 8.69 7.66
CA ASP A 180 -21.70 8.25 9.01
C ASP A 180 -20.96 6.94 9.38
N PHE A 181 -20.53 6.85 10.64
CA PHE A 181 -19.75 5.71 11.14
C PHE A 181 -20.46 4.37 10.95
N GLU A 182 -21.77 4.32 11.32
CA GLU A 182 -22.57 3.09 11.24
C GLU A 182 -22.75 2.62 9.79
N ALA A 183 -23.15 3.56 8.93
CA ALA A 183 -23.40 3.28 7.51
C ALA A 183 -22.10 2.87 6.79
N ALA A 184 -20.99 3.56 7.03
CA ALA A 184 -19.71 3.25 6.41
C ALA A 184 -19.13 1.92 6.90
N SER A 185 -19.26 1.62 8.21
CA SER A 185 -18.82 0.33 8.77
C SER A 185 -19.58 -0.83 8.15
N ARG A 186 -20.90 -0.72 7.99
CA ARG A 186 -21.74 -1.74 7.35
C ARG A 186 -21.31 -2.01 5.90
N VAL A 187 -21.18 -0.95 5.10
CA VAL A 187 -20.77 -1.10 3.69
C VAL A 187 -19.40 -1.74 3.57
N LEU A 188 -18.43 -1.28 4.38
CA LEU A 188 -17.07 -1.81 4.35
C LEU A 188 -17.02 -3.28 4.79
N TYR A 189 -17.75 -3.64 5.84
CA TYR A 189 -17.86 -5.00 6.36
C TYR A 189 -18.47 -5.96 5.31
N ASP A 190 -19.63 -5.62 4.75
CA ASP A 190 -20.31 -6.46 3.77
C ASP A 190 -19.50 -6.62 2.48
N TRP A 191 -18.83 -5.57 2.02
CA TRP A 191 -17.93 -5.60 0.89
C TRP A 191 -16.72 -6.53 1.15
N ALA A 192 -16.05 -6.38 2.28
CA ALA A 192 -14.89 -7.22 2.63
C ALA A 192 -15.28 -8.70 2.76
N ARG A 193 -16.44 -9.00 3.39
CA ARG A 193 -16.99 -10.35 3.47
C ARG A 193 -17.21 -10.97 2.08
N GLY A 194 -17.83 -10.24 1.17
CA GLY A 194 -18.06 -10.71 -0.21
C GLY A 194 -16.76 -11.02 -0.94
N LEU A 195 -15.72 -10.20 -0.76
CA LEU A 195 -14.41 -10.46 -1.36
C LEU A 195 -13.71 -11.70 -0.77
N ILE A 196 -13.84 -11.95 0.54
CA ILE A 196 -13.29 -13.16 1.14
C ILE A 196 -13.90 -14.40 0.50
N GLU A 197 -15.22 -14.41 0.29
CA GLU A 197 -15.94 -15.53 -0.34
C GLU A 197 -15.54 -15.70 -1.81
N GLU A 198 -15.47 -14.59 -2.58
CA GLU A 198 -15.16 -14.59 -4.02
C GLU A 198 -13.70 -14.98 -4.31
N TYR A 199 -12.76 -14.57 -3.45
CA TYR A 199 -11.32 -14.76 -3.65
C TYR A 199 -10.73 -15.86 -2.77
N ALA A 200 -11.54 -16.70 -2.13
CA ALA A 200 -11.07 -17.85 -1.34
C ALA A 200 -10.03 -18.68 -2.12
N ILE A 201 -8.91 -19.02 -1.46
CA ILE A 201 -7.74 -19.68 -2.04
C ILE A 201 -7.80 -21.19 -1.72
#